data_1e1f047fa7ac4838e6896ce738bf1387
#
_entry.id   1e1f047fa7ac4838e6896ce738bf1387
#
_cell.length_a   1.000
_cell.length_b   1.000
_cell.length_c   1.000
_cell.angle_alpha   90.00
_cell.angle_beta   90.00
_cell.angle_gamma   90.00
#
_symmetry.space_group_name_H-M   'P 1'
#
loop_
_entity.id
_entity.type
_entity.pdbx_description
1 polymer ?
#
loop_
_entity_poly.entity_id
_entity_poly.type
_entity_poly.pdbx_seq_one_letter_code
_entity_poly.pdbx_strand_id
1 'polypeptide(L)'
;MTLSRRRLLQALALGGAAALTRATPARAAATPPEWQQVVAASKQEGKVVVNTFPGDGYKRALKAFTQAYPDIKLEHTGLHSQEFAPRIMQERQASLFTWDVATIPTSTALQVLRPAGAWDPVRPAIVQPDVLDDAGWEGGFERGFSAVKDRALAYGFCAVRGAGITVNTDLVKEDIKGLTDLLNPRWKGKLLLPDVRTMGDSFWSMTSARLNLGDDIIKKLFVDQEPALSRDTRQIAEFMVRGRYPIALGVNPLLLGQFQKQGLGKNLKTFHFPEMDTVNSSSSVVWLVNRAPHPAAAKVFINWLLTKEAQVVWAREVETNSRRIGVEPGNPQIVVPRAAKLLQVDAEENLAEVVKTQDIAKAVIK
;
A
#
# COMPACT_ATOMS: atom_id res chain seq x y z
N MET A 1 -61.97 -28.84 42.08
CA MET A 1 -61.36 -27.77 42.89
C MET A 1 -60.55 -26.87 41.99
N THR A 2 -61.19 -25.77 41.60
CA THR A 2 -60.65 -24.75 40.68
C THR A 2 -59.86 -23.71 41.41
N LEU A 3 -58.55 -23.60 41.22
CA LEU A 3 -57.74 -22.53 41.75
C LEU A 3 -57.64 -21.40 40.70
N SER A 4 -58.14 -20.27 41.17
CA SER A 4 -58.42 -19.03 40.49
C SER A 4 -57.16 -18.40 39.84
N ARG A 5 -57.29 -17.93 38.59
CA ARG A 5 -56.33 -17.18 37.76
C ARG A 5 -55.89 -15.81 38.32
N ARG A 6 -56.30 -15.48 39.53
CA ARG A 6 -56.06 -14.13 40.14
C ARG A 6 -54.81 -14.01 41.02
N ARG A 7 -54.02 -15.10 41.23
CA ARG A 7 -52.80 -15.06 42.07
C ARG A 7 -51.52 -15.19 41.36
N LEU A 8 -51.52 -15.18 40.01
CA LEU A 8 -50.29 -15.25 39.17
C LEU A 8 -49.84 -13.89 38.57
N LEU A 9 -50.48 -12.80 38.89
CA LEU A 9 -50.19 -11.46 38.34
C LEU A 9 -49.63 -10.47 39.37
N GLN A 10 -49.19 -10.92 40.57
CA GLN A 10 -48.60 -10.02 41.58
C GLN A 10 -47.15 -10.32 41.97
N ALA A 11 -46.43 -11.20 41.20
CA ALA A 11 -45.03 -11.55 41.53
C ALA A 11 -44.01 -11.19 40.44
N LEU A 12 -44.28 -10.22 39.55
CA LEU A 12 -43.37 -9.75 38.49
C LEU A 12 -43.22 -8.23 38.39
N ALA A 13 -43.21 -7.57 39.55
CA ALA A 13 -43.02 -6.11 39.63
C ALA A 13 -41.95 -5.70 40.66
N LEU A 14 -40.77 -6.35 40.61
CA LEU A 14 -39.59 -5.87 41.37
C LEU A 14 -38.32 -6.47 40.71
N GLY A 15 -37.58 -5.65 40.00
CA GLY A 15 -36.21 -6.01 39.60
C GLY A 15 -35.90 -5.82 38.13
N GLY A 16 -35.87 -4.61 37.64
CA GLY A 16 -35.41 -4.32 36.30
C GLY A 16 -35.14 -2.82 36.09
N ALA A 17 -34.41 -2.18 37.01
CA ALA A 17 -33.79 -0.90 36.70
C ALA A 17 -32.63 -1.20 35.72
N ALA A 18 -32.94 -1.30 34.44
CA ALA A 18 -31.93 -1.28 33.37
C ALA A 18 -31.24 0.09 33.44
N ALA A 19 -30.01 0.11 33.95
CA ALA A 19 -29.13 1.24 33.83
C ALA A 19 -28.88 1.49 32.37
N LEU A 20 -29.64 2.39 31.77
CA LEU A 20 -29.29 3.02 30.49
C LEU A 20 -27.99 3.79 30.74
N THR A 21 -26.84 3.11 30.56
CA THR A 21 -25.57 3.78 30.39
C THR A 21 -25.71 4.64 29.15
N ARG A 22 -26.02 5.90 29.34
CA ARG A 22 -25.87 6.93 28.31
C ARG A 22 -24.41 6.86 27.88
N ALA A 23 -24.15 6.32 26.69
CA ALA A 23 -22.90 6.51 26.02
C ALA A 23 -22.70 8.02 25.90
N THR A 24 -21.81 8.56 26.73
CA THR A 24 -21.33 9.92 26.56
C THR A 24 -20.76 10.02 25.17
N PRO A 25 -21.22 10.94 24.31
CA PRO A 25 -20.60 11.13 23.00
C PRO A 25 -19.11 11.39 23.26
N ALA A 26 -18.25 10.63 22.59
CA ALA A 26 -16.80 10.84 22.64
C ALA A 26 -16.57 12.33 22.33
N ARG A 27 -16.11 13.06 23.32
CA ARG A 27 -15.80 14.48 23.20
C ARG A 27 -14.71 14.56 22.14
N ALA A 28 -15.02 15.11 20.97
CA ALA A 28 -14.02 15.39 19.95
C ALA A 28 -12.86 16.10 20.65
N ALA A 29 -11.67 15.53 20.58
CA ALA A 29 -10.49 16.10 21.21
C ALA A 29 -10.36 17.55 20.72
N ALA A 30 -10.22 18.49 21.64
CA ALA A 30 -10.12 19.90 21.29
C ALA A 30 -8.91 20.07 20.36
N THR A 31 -9.15 20.69 19.21
CA THR A 31 -8.11 20.96 18.20
C THR A 31 -6.99 21.77 18.89
N PRO A 32 -5.73 21.29 18.87
CA PRO A 32 -4.63 22.01 19.53
C PRO A 32 -4.51 23.44 18.99
N PRO A 33 -4.23 24.44 19.83
CA PRO A 33 -4.04 25.83 19.38
C PRO A 33 -3.02 25.97 18.27
N GLU A 34 -1.95 25.18 18.31
CA GLU A 34 -0.92 25.12 17.27
C GLU A 34 -1.48 24.67 15.91
N TRP A 35 -2.43 23.74 15.89
CA TRP A 35 -3.06 23.32 14.66
C TRP A 35 -3.90 24.41 14.01
N GLN A 36 -4.62 25.21 14.83
CA GLN A 36 -5.38 26.34 14.30
C GLN A 36 -4.48 27.39 13.65
N GLN A 37 -3.29 27.62 14.21
CA GLN A 37 -2.28 28.51 13.62
C GLN A 37 -1.75 27.96 12.30
N VAL A 38 -1.46 26.64 12.21
CA VAL A 38 -1.04 25.99 10.97
C VAL A 38 -2.13 26.12 9.89
N VAL A 39 -3.39 25.88 10.23
CA VAL A 39 -4.51 26.02 9.28
C VAL A 39 -4.67 27.49 8.85
N ALA A 40 -4.53 28.45 9.76
CA ALA A 40 -4.61 29.87 9.40
C ALA A 40 -3.46 30.29 8.44
N ALA A 41 -2.24 29.86 8.73
CA ALA A 41 -1.08 30.11 7.87
C ALA A 41 -1.26 29.45 6.49
N SER A 42 -1.77 28.22 6.42
CA SER A 42 -1.99 27.50 5.16
C SER A 42 -3.03 28.20 4.26
N LYS A 43 -4.04 28.85 4.84
CA LYS A 43 -4.99 29.69 4.08
C LYS A 43 -4.33 30.91 3.47
N GLN A 44 -3.35 31.50 4.17
CA GLN A 44 -2.58 32.63 3.62
C GLN A 44 -1.63 32.18 2.49
N GLU A 45 -1.04 30.99 2.60
CA GLU A 45 -0.26 30.37 1.51
C GLU A 45 -1.15 30.04 0.30
N GLY A 46 -2.42 29.71 0.52
CA GLY A 46 -3.47 29.59 -0.46
C GLY A 46 -3.40 28.37 -1.37
N LYS A 47 -2.31 27.58 -1.32
CA LYS A 47 -2.18 26.36 -2.15
C LYS A 47 -1.23 25.33 -1.55
N VAL A 48 -1.35 24.09 -2.06
CA VAL A 48 -0.39 23.00 -1.85
C VAL A 48 -0.12 22.29 -3.17
N VAL A 49 1.13 21.96 -3.45
CA VAL A 49 1.57 21.27 -4.67
C VAL A 49 1.98 19.84 -4.34
N VAL A 50 1.28 18.87 -4.93
CA VAL A 50 1.41 17.46 -4.56
C VAL A 50 1.69 16.59 -5.78
N ASN A 51 2.69 15.70 -5.66
CA ASN A 51 2.86 14.58 -6.59
C ASN A 51 2.29 13.29 -6.00
N THR A 52 1.54 12.54 -6.82
CA THR A 52 1.18 11.14 -6.57
C THR A 52 1.49 10.30 -7.80
N PHE A 53 1.22 9.00 -7.79
CA PHE A 53 1.17 8.25 -9.03
C PHE A 53 0.06 8.76 -9.93
N PRO A 54 0.21 8.60 -11.27
CA PRO A 54 -0.85 8.97 -12.21
C PRO A 54 -2.05 8.03 -12.07
N GLY A 55 -3.23 8.56 -12.32
CA GLY A 55 -4.48 7.80 -12.33
C GLY A 55 -5.67 8.60 -11.80
N ASP A 56 -6.85 8.26 -12.30
CA ASP A 56 -8.07 8.97 -11.92
C ASP A 56 -8.50 8.67 -10.48
N GLY A 57 -8.11 7.50 -9.93
CA GLY A 57 -8.34 7.17 -8.52
C GLY A 57 -7.68 8.19 -7.58
N TYR A 58 -6.44 8.56 -7.84
CA TYR A 58 -5.74 9.59 -7.07
C TYR A 58 -6.42 10.94 -7.18
N LYS A 59 -6.85 11.35 -8.39
CA LYS A 59 -7.58 12.60 -8.60
C LYS A 59 -8.90 12.62 -7.81
N ARG A 60 -9.64 11.49 -7.82
CA ARG A 60 -10.90 11.39 -7.06
C ARG A 60 -10.64 11.42 -5.55
N ALA A 61 -9.63 10.71 -5.06
CA ALA A 61 -9.27 10.74 -3.64
C ALA A 61 -8.90 12.16 -3.17
N LEU A 62 -8.12 12.88 -3.97
CA LEU A 62 -7.68 14.24 -3.66
C LEU A 62 -8.79 15.29 -3.67
N LYS A 63 -9.93 15.04 -4.34
CA LYS A 63 -11.11 15.92 -4.23
C LYS A 63 -11.63 16.05 -2.79
N ALA A 64 -11.47 15.02 -1.96
CA ALA A 64 -11.86 15.09 -0.57
C ALA A 64 -11.03 16.12 0.24
N PHE A 65 -9.77 16.35 -0.12
CA PHE A 65 -8.97 17.43 0.45
C PHE A 65 -9.53 18.80 0.11
N THR A 66 -9.86 19.06 -1.15
CA THR A 66 -10.41 20.35 -1.57
C THR A 66 -11.80 20.63 -0.98
N GLN A 67 -12.54 19.57 -0.62
CA GLN A 67 -13.80 19.70 0.11
C GLN A 67 -13.58 20.02 1.60
N ALA A 68 -12.56 19.41 2.22
CA ALA A 68 -12.22 19.63 3.63
C ALA A 68 -11.54 21.01 3.85
N TYR A 69 -10.75 21.46 2.90
CA TYR A 69 -9.99 22.71 2.96
C TYR A 69 -10.19 23.56 1.69
N PRO A 70 -11.37 24.13 1.49
CA PRO A 70 -11.71 24.86 0.25
C PRO A 70 -10.87 26.14 0.04
N ASP A 71 -10.27 26.69 1.10
CA ASP A 71 -9.40 27.85 1.04
C ASP A 71 -7.96 27.52 0.59
N ILE A 72 -7.63 26.22 0.41
CA ILE A 72 -6.31 25.77 -0.04
C ILE A 72 -6.46 25.13 -1.41
N LYS A 73 -5.95 25.79 -2.45
CA LYS A 73 -5.93 25.25 -3.81
C LYS A 73 -4.97 24.03 -3.86
N LEU A 74 -5.47 22.86 -4.24
CA LEU A 74 -4.63 21.71 -4.50
C LEU A 74 -4.14 21.75 -5.95
N GLU A 75 -2.83 21.83 -6.15
CA GLU A 75 -2.17 21.61 -7.44
C GLU A 75 -1.59 20.20 -7.46
N HIS A 76 -2.20 19.32 -8.24
CA HIS A 76 -1.84 17.90 -8.32
C HIS A 76 -1.21 17.57 -9.67
N THR A 77 -0.06 16.89 -9.62
CA THR A 77 0.56 16.27 -10.78
C THR A 77 0.75 14.78 -10.50
N GLY A 78 0.32 13.93 -11.41
CA GLY A 78 0.52 12.48 -11.34
C GLY A 78 1.72 12.08 -12.17
N LEU A 79 2.86 11.79 -11.52
CA LEU A 79 4.08 11.30 -12.16
C LEU A 79 4.57 10.02 -11.50
N HIS A 80 4.99 9.06 -12.32
CA HIS A 80 5.75 7.93 -11.82
C HIS A 80 7.10 8.38 -11.25
N SER A 81 7.69 7.58 -10.36
CA SER A 81 8.96 7.94 -9.71
C SER A 81 10.09 8.21 -10.70
N GLN A 82 10.11 7.50 -11.84
CA GLN A 82 11.08 7.65 -12.91
C GLN A 82 10.96 9.00 -13.66
N GLU A 83 9.79 9.63 -13.62
CA GLU A 83 9.52 10.94 -14.21
C GLU A 83 9.68 12.05 -13.17
N PHE A 84 9.21 11.81 -11.95
CA PHE A 84 9.27 12.78 -10.86
C PHE A 84 10.70 13.06 -10.41
N ALA A 85 11.53 12.00 -10.25
CA ALA A 85 12.89 12.16 -9.72
C ALA A 85 13.79 13.05 -10.60
N PRO A 86 13.93 12.83 -11.90
CA PRO A 86 14.75 13.72 -12.73
C PRO A 86 14.19 15.15 -12.79
N ARG A 87 12.87 15.30 -12.80
CA ARG A 87 12.22 16.60 -12.82
C ARG A 87 12.53 17.43 -11.56
N ILE A 88 12.28 16.89 -10.37
CA ILE A 88 12.56 17.60 -9.12
C ILE A 88 14.07 17.89 -8.96
N MET A 89 14.95 16.98 -9.39
CA MET A 89 16.39 17.20 -9.37
C MET A 89 16.80 18.35 -10.30
N GLN A 90 16.29 18.41 -11.51
CA GLN A 90 16.55 19.48 -12.46
C GLN A 90 16.04 20.84 -11.96
N GLU A 91 14.83 20.88 -11.42
CA GLU A 91 14.25 22.09 -10.81
C GLU A 91 15.13 22.58 -9.63
N ARG A 92 15.57 21.68 -8.76
CA ARG A 92 16.45 22.02 -7.61
C ARG A 92 17.82 22.55 -8.06
N GLN A 93 18.42 21.97 -9.11
CA GLN A 93 19.66 22.48 -9.71
C GLN A 93 19.51 23.92 -10.24
N ALA A 94 18.32 24.24 -10.74
CA ALA A 94 17.96 25.59 -11.14
C ALA A 94 17.53 26.51 -9.97
N SER A 95 17.66 26.03 -8.70
CA SER A 95 17.16 26.70 -7.49
C SER A 95 15.64 26.94 -7.49
N LEU A 96 14.90 26.14 -8.22
CA LEU A 96 13.44 26.14 -8.23
C LEU A 96 12.91 25.11 -7.24
N PHE A 97 12.08 25.54 -6.30
CA PHE A 97 11.43 24.71 -5.30
C PHE A 97 9.91 24.83 -5.49
N THR A 98 9.32 23.86 -6.16
CA THR A 98 7.93 23.95 -6.66
C THR A 98 6.99 22.94 -6.02
N TRP A 99 7.53 21.96 -5.27
CA TRP A 99 6.79 20.86 -4.69
C TRP A 99 6.72 20.97 -3.17
N ASP A 100 5.56 20.61 -2.60
CA ASP A 100 5.36 20.59 -1.15
C ASP A 100 5.37 19.15 -0.59
N VAL A 101 4.62 18.25 -1.22
CA VAL A 101 4.46 16.87 -0.76
C VAL A 101 4.52 15.91 -1.94
N ALA A 102 5.09 14.74 -1.71
CA ALA A 102 5.03 13.64 -2.66
C ALA A 102 4.55 12.34 -1.98
N THR A 103 3.80 11.52 -2.71
CA THR A 103 3.58 10.12 -2.37
C THR A 103 4.22 9.25 -3.43
N ILE A 104 5.37 8.67 -3.09
CA ILE A 104 6.17 7.80 -3.97
C ILE A 104 6.78 6.64 -3.19
N PRO A 105 7.13 5.52 -3.86
CA PRO A 105 7.83 4.41 -3.24
C PRO A 105 9.18 4.79 -2.65
N THR A 106 9.58 4.08 -1.58
CA THR A 106 10.83 4.32 -0.85
C THR A 106 12.09 4.12 -1.69
N SER A 107 12.10 3.18 -2.63
CA SER A 107 13.29 2.86 -3.43
C SER A 107 13.85 4.09 -4.16
N THR A 108 13.06 4.76 -4.99
CA THR A 108 13.49 5.98 -5.69
C THR A 108 13.75 7.13 -4.73
N ALA A 109 12.89 7.27 -3.71
CA ALA A 109 13.04 8.34 -2.72
C ALA A 109 14.35 8.25 -1.95
N LEU A 110 14.79 7.05 -1.58
CA LEU A 110 16.01 6.84 -0.79
C LEU A 110 17.27 6.74 -1.64
N GLN A 111 17.21 6.07 -2.80
CA GLN A 111 18.39 5.84 -3.62
C GLN A 111 18.77 7.05 -4.50
N VAL A 112 17.79 7.85 -4.93
CA VAL A 112 17.99 8.95 -5.86
C VAL A 112 17.77 10.30 -5.20
N LEU A 113 16.64 10.50 -4.53
CA LEU A 113 16.23 11.84 -4.07
C LEU A 113 16.80 12.21 -2.70
N ARG A 114 17.00 11.25 -1.79
CA ARG A 114 17.64 11.53 -0.49
C ARG A 114 19.08 12.02 -0.61
N PRO A 115 19.97 11.42 -1.44
CA PRO A 115 21.31 11.98 -1.67
C PRO A 115 21.31 13.39 -2.24
N ALA A 116 20.26 13.75 -3.00
CA ALA A 116 20.06 15.09 -3.53
C ALA A 116 19.46 16.08 -2.50
N GLY A 117 19.25 15.67 -1.24
CA GLY A 117 18.68 16.50 -0.18
C GLY A 117 17.24 16.93 -0.44
N ALA A 118 16.45 16.08 -1.12
CA ALA A 118 15.10 16.45 -1.55
C ALA A 118 14.03 16.38 -0.44
N TRP A 119 14.34 15.82 0.74
CA TRP A 119 13.37 15.52 1.78
C TRP A 119 13.68 16.21 3.11
N ASP A 120 12.65 16.73 3.74
CA ASP A 120 12.61 17.11 5.14
C ASP A 120 11.93 16.00 5.97
N PRO A 121 12.23 15.89 7.26
CA PRO A 121 11.54 14.96 8.14
C PRO A 121 10.03 15.20 8.16
N VAL A 122 9.24 14.15 7.87
CA VAL A 122 7.77 14.24 7.88
C VAL A 122 7.20 14.16 9.31
N ARG A 123 7.91 13.49 10.23
CA ARG A 123 7.44 13.28 11.62
C ARG A 123 7.03 14.57 12.32
N PRO A 124 7.83 15.67 12.35
CA PRO A 124 7.43 16.91 13.01
C PRO A 124 6.24 17.60 12.34
N ALA A 125 5.91 17.24 11.11
CA ALA A 125 4.76 17.78 10.42
C ALA A 125 3.44 17.11 10.82
N ILE A 126 3.48 15.92 11.44
CA ILE A 126 2.29 15.16 11.88
C ILE A 126 1.98 15.56 13.32
N VAL A 127 0.88 16.27 13.50
CA VAL A 127 0.53 16.89 14.80
C VAL A 127 -0.92 16.62 15.26
N GLN A 128 -1.75 16.04 14.41
CA GLN A 128 -3.15 15.75 14.76
C GLN A 128 -3.24 14.62 15.79
N PRO A 129 -3.94 14.82 16.92
CA PRO A 129 -4.01 13.82 17.98
C PRO A 129 -4.59 12.47 17.56
N ASP A 130 -5.61 12.47 16.69
CA ASP A 130 -6.19 11.23 16.16
C ASP A 130 -5.25 10.49 15.20
N VAL A 131 -4.38 11.21 14.49
CA VAL A 131 -3.34 10.63 13.63
C VAL A 131 -2.23 10.02 14.47
N LEU A 132 -1.85 10.70 15.57
CA LEU A 132 -0.80 10.25 16.49
C LEU A 132 -1.24 9.09 17.40
N ASP A 133 -2.55 8.82 17.49
CA ASP A 133 -3.08 7.73 18.30
C ASP A 133 -2.59 6.37 17.78
N ASP A 134 -1.76 5.72 18.59
CA ASP A 134 -1.18 4.41 18.29
C ASP A 134 -2.25 3.34 18.05
N ALA A 135 -3.35 3.40 18.79
CA ALA A 135 -4.49 2.48 18.63
C ALA A 135 -5.25 2.66 17.32
N GLY A 136 -5.05 3.78 16.63
CA GLY A 136 -5.66 4.07 15.32
C GLY A 136 -4.98 3.37 14.14
N TRP A 137 -3.83 2.69 14.33
CA TRP A 137 -3.03 2.12 13.26
C TRP A 137 -2.71 0.63 13.45
N GLU A 138 -2.76 -0.14 12.40
CA GLU A 138 -2.31 -1.54 12.42
C GLU A 138 -0.81 -1.63 12.71
N GLY A 139 -0.48 -2.27 13.83
CA GLY A 139 0.90 -2.38 14.34
C GLY A 139 1.44 -1.08 14.95
N GLY A 140 0.55 -0.13 15.26
CA GLY A 140 0.87 1.16 15.87
C GLY A 140 1.28 2.24 14.89
N PHE A 141 1.22 3.50 15.35
CA PHE A 141 1.62 4.68 14.57
C PHE A 141 3.09 4.61 14.15
N GLU A 142 3.98 4.24 15.07
CA GLU A 142 5.42 4.16 14.84
C GLU A 142 5.82 3.23 13.69
N ARG A 143 5.01 2.20 13.43
CA ARG A 143 5.27 1.29 12.29
C ARG A 143 5.20 1.99 10.93
N GLY A 144 4.51 3.11 10.81
CA GLY A 144 4.48 3.91 9.57
C GLY A 144 5.84 4.45 9.16
N PHE A 145 6.76 4.59 10.10
CA PHE A 145 8.13 5.05 9.86
C PHE A 145 9.12 3.90 9.61
N SER A 146 8.68 2.64 9.62
CA SER A 146 9.59 1.48 9.53
C SER A 146 10.33 1.34 8.19
N ALA A 147 9.83 2.00 7.13
CA ALA A 147 10.45 1.93 5.82
C ALA A 147 11.80 2.69 5.74
N VAL A 148 12.09 3.58 6.68
CA VAL A 148 13.32 4.42 6.69
C VAL A 148 14.02 4.30 8.04
N LYS A 149 15.34 4.13 8.03
CA LYS A 149 16.15 3.91 9.25
C LYS A 149 16.07 5.07 10.25
N ASP A 150 16.02 6.31 9.80
CA ASP A 150 15.92 7.48 10.66
C ASP A 150 14.54 7.64 11.33
N ARG A 151 13.55 6.86 10.87
CA ARG A 151 12.17 6.84 11.43
C ARG A 151 11.51 8.21 11.59
N ALA A 152 11.91 9.18 10.77
CA ALA A 152 11.34 10.52 10.75
C ALA A 152 11.05 11.03 9.35
N LEU A 153 11.77 10.51 8.35
CA LEU A 153 11.82 11.08 7.02
C LEU A 153 10.55 10.83 6.19
N ALA A 154 9.89 9.69 6.38
CA ALA A 154 8.73 9.30 5.59
C ALA A 154 7.73 8.47 6.38
N TYR A 155 6.46 8.48 5.98
CA TYR A 155 5.41 7.72 6.63
C TYR A 155 4.63 6.86 5.63
N GLY A 156 4.72 5.53 5.79
CA GLY A 156 3.92 4.55 5.04
C GLY A 156 2.54 4.37 5.66
N PHE A 157 1.50 4.75 4.96
CA PHE A 157 0.12 4.73 5.49
C PHE A 157 -0.75 3.61 4.92
N CYS A 158 -0.26 2.87 3.92
CA CYS A 158 -0.89 1.65 3.40
C CYS A 158 0.02 0.43 3.57
N ALA A 159 -0.58 -0.74 3.52
CA ALA A 159 0.12 -2.02 3.51
C ALA A 159 -0.45 -2.91 2.40
N VAL A 160 0.41 -3.34 1.49
CA VAL A 160 0.08 -4.15 0.33
C VAL A 160 0.85 -5.45 0.42
N ARG A 161 0.16 -6.57 0.33
CA ARG A 161 0.77 -7.88 0.24
C ARG A 161 1.43 -8.06 -1.12
N GLY A 162 2.60 -8.67 -1.16
CA GLY A 162 3.31 -8.96 -2.40
C GLY A 162 2.57 -9.94 -3.30
N ALA A 163 3.05 -10.05 -4.52
CA ALA A 163 2.47 -10.93 -5.52
C ALA A 163 2.60 -12.41 -5.14
N GLY A 164 1.54 -13.18 -5.40
CA GLY A 164 1.51 -14.61 -5.21
C GLY A 164 1.65 -15.39 -6.52
N ILE A 165 1.45 -16.71 -6.43
CA ILE A 165 1.37 -17.63 -7.56
C ILE A 165 -0.08 -17.76 -7.97
N THR A 166 -0.41 -17.42 -9.21
CA THR A 166 -1.76 -17.57 -9.77
C THR A 166 -1.82 -18.88 -10.59
N VAL A 167 -2.79 -19.70 -10.25
CA VAL A 167 -3.00 -21.03 -10.84
C VAL A 167 -4.34 -21.05 -11.56
N ASN A 168 -4.34 -21.59 -12.78
CA ASN A 168 -5.55 -21.94 -13.52
C ASN A 168 -6.04 -23.32 -13.05
N THR A 169 -7.10 -23.36 -12.24
CA THR A 169 -7.62 -24.59 -11.63
C THR A 169 -8.28 -25.54 -12.63
N ASP A 170 -8.54 -25.11 -13.85
CA ASP A 170 -9.02 -26.00 -14.91
C ASP A 170 -7.86 -26.81 -15.51
N LEU A 171 -6.65 -26.23 -15.54
CA LEU A 171 -5.47 -26.83 -16.12
C LEU A 171 -4.56 -27.53 -15.10
N VAL A 172 -4.60 -27.10 -13.85
CA VAL A 172 -3.80 -27.64 -12.75
C VAL A 172 -4.74 -28.24 -11.72
N LYS A 173 -4.65 -29.54 -11.53
CA LYS A 173 -5.49 -30.30 -10.58
C LYS A 173 -4.76 -30.62 -9.27
N GLU A 174 -3.44 -30.49 -9.29
CA GLU A 174 -2.61 -30.73 -8.12
C GLU A 174 -2.52 -29.51 -7.23
N ASP A 175 -2.32 -29.74 -5.94
CA ASP A 175 -2.03 -28.68 -4.98
C ASP A 175 -0.60 -28.18 -5.17
N ILE A 176 -0.45 -26.89 -5.42
CA ILE A 176 0.83 -26.18 -5.33
C ILE A 176 1.01 -25.76 -3.87
N LYS A 177 2.06 -26.24 -3.22
CA LYS A 177 2.34 -26.03 -1.80
C LYS A 177 3.46 -25.01 -1.53
N GLY A 178 4.15 -24.59 -2.59
CA GLY A 178 5.23 -23.61 -2.49
C GLY A 178 5.86 -23.28 -3.85
N LEU A 179 6.74 -22.30 -3.85
CA LEU A 179 7.47 -21.88 -5.05
C LEU A 179 8.32 -23.02 -5.63
N THR A 180 8.88 -23.88 -4.76
CA THR A 180 9.72 -25.01 -5.18
C THR A 180 8.97 -26.04 -6.01
N ASP A 181 7.66 -26.17 -5.87
CA ASP A 181 6.86 -27.07 -6.73
C ASP A 181 6.90 -26.67 -8.20
N LEU A 182 7.12 -25.39 -8.48
CA LEU A 182 7.26 -24.88 -9.85
C LEU A 182 8.58 -25.31 -10.51
N LEU A 183 9.52 -25.85 -9.75
CA LEU A 183 10.80 -26.40 -10.26
C LEU A 183 10.64 -27.83 -10.80
N ASN A 184 9.48 -28.45 -10.65
CA ASN A 184 9.23 -29.77 -11.20
C ASN A 184 9.32 -29.72 -12.73
N PRO A 185 10.05 -30.67 -13.37
CA PRO A 185 10.23 -30.69 -14.84
C PRO A 185 8.93 -30.66 -15.66
N ARG A 186 7.80 -31.13 -15.08
CA ARG A 186 6.49 -31.09 -15.74
C ARG A 186 6.02 -29.66 -16.09
N TRP A 187 6.53 -28.62 -15.38
CA TRP A 187 6.20 -27.22 -15.60
C TRP A 187 7.14 -26.52 -16.58
N LYS A 188 8.20 -27.21 -17.04
CA LYS A 188 9.15 -26.64 -17.98
C LYS A 188 8.45 -26.14 -19.25
N GLY A 189 8.69 -24.88 -19.64
CA GLY A 189 8.05 -24.21 -20.75
C GLY A 189 6.56 -23.84 -20.55
N LYS A 190 6.00 -24.08 -19.36
CA LYS A 190 4.57 -23.84 -19.08
C LYS A 190 4.29 -22.69 -18.09
N LEU A 191 5.34 -22.09 -17.55
CA LEU A 191 5.21 -20.98 -16.60
C LEU A 191 5.16 -19.64 -17.35
N LEU A 192 4.37 -18.70 -16.84
CA LEU A 192 4.38 -17.31 -17.26
C LEU A 192 4.89 -16.44 -16.11
N LEU A 193 6.01 -15.79 -16.30
CA LEU A 193 6.67 -15.02 -15.25
C LEU A 193 6.90 -13.57 -15.72
N PRO A 194 6.84 -12.60 -14.79
CA PRO A 194 7.28 -11.24 -15.09
C PRO A 194 8.80 -11.20 -15.24
N ASP A 195 9.29 -10.31 -16.09
CA ASP A 195 10.73 -10.12 -16.27
C ASP A 195 11.34 -9.40 -15.06
N VAL A 196 11.95 -10.16 -14.16
CA VAL A 196 12.55 -9.65 -12.92
C VAL A 196 13.90 -8.94 -13.11
N ARG A 197 14.36 -8.76 -14.34
CA ARG A 197 15.46 -7.83 -14.64
C ARG A 197 15.04 -6.38 -14.47
N THR A 198 13.72 -6.11 -14.47
CA THR A 198 13.12 -4.81 -14.18
C THR A 198 12.35 -4.86 -12.87
N MET A 199 12.33 -3.75 -12.12
CA MET A 199 11.52 -3.65 -10.91
C MET A 199 10.03 -3.68 -11.24
N GLY A 200 9.26 -4.42 -10.43
CA GLY A 200 7.81 -4.55 -10.52
C GLY A 200 7.27 -5.38 -9.35
N ASP A 201 5.95 -5.58 -9.30
CA ASP A 201 5.28 -6.21 -8.15
C ASP A 201 5.86 -7.58 -7.78
N SER A 202 6.19 -8.41 -8.79
CA SER A 202 6.74 -9.76 -8.56
C SER A 202 8.20 -9.77 -8.16
N PHE A 203 8.92 -8.69 -8.44
CA PHE A 203 10.32 -8.54 -8.07
C PHE A 203 10.51 -8.60 -6.54
N TRP A 204 9.59 -8.00 -5.79
CA TRP A 204 9.60 -8.00 -4.33
C TRP A 204 9.44 -9.42 -3.77
N SER A 205 8.49 -10.18 -4.30
CA SER A 205 8.28 -11.58 -3.91
C SER A 205 9.47 -12.47 -4.26
N MET A 206 10.16 -12.19 -5.38
CA MET A 206 11.38 -12.92 -5.76
C MET A 206 12.58 -12.55 -4.89
N THR A 207 12.65 -11.32 -4.36
CA THR A 207 13.65 -10.97 -3.36
C THR A 207 13.46 -11.80 -2.08
N SER A 208 12.21 -11.93 -1.60
CA SER A 208 11.90 -12.79 -0.45
C SER A 208 12.23 -14.26 -0.74
N ALA A 209 11.82 -14.76 -1.90
CA ALA A 209 12.10 -16.14 -2.31
C ALA A 209 13.61 -16.42 -2.35
N ARG A 210 14.41 -15.50 -2.88
CA ARG A 210 15.87 -15.63 -2.90
C ARG A 210 16.47 -15.67 -1.48
N LEU A 211 15.99 -14.82 -0.59
CA LEU A 211 16.46 -14.79 0.80
C LEU A 211 16.12 -16.08 1.56
N ASN A 212 14.99 -16.70 1.26
CA ASN A 212 14.53 -17.92 1.95
C ASN A 212 15.04 -19.22 1.28
N LEU A 213 15.24 -19.23 -0.05
CA LEU A 213 15.54 -20.44 -0.81
C LEU A 213 16.95 -20.44 -1.44
N GLY A 214 17.70 -19.34 -1.29
CA GLY A 214 19.04 -19.16 -1.85
C GLY A 214 19.05 -18.49 -3.23
N ASP A 215 20.24 -17.99 -3.61
CA ASP A 215 20.44 -17.20 -4.85
C ASP A 215 20.10 -17.99 -6.12
N ASP A 216 20.28 -19.33 -6.08
CA ASP A 216 20.02 -20.23 -7.21
C ASP A 216 18.56 -20.28 -7.66
N ILE A 217 17.61 -19.88 -6.80
CA ILE A 217 16.19 -19.93 -7.14
C ILE A 217 15.87 -19.10 -8.38
N ILE A 218 16.58 -18.00 -8.59
CA ILE A 218 16.41 -17.13 -9.76
C ILE A 218 16.77 -17.89 -11.04
N LYS A 219 17.94 -18.54 -11.06
CA LYS A 219 18.35 -19.35 -12.23
C LYS A 219 17.40 -20.52 -12.46
N LYS A 220 17.09 -21.28 -11.41
CA LYS A 220 16.21 -22.46 -11.51
C LYS A 220 14.85 -22.11 -12.08
N LEU A 221 14.25 -20.99 -11.66
CA LEU A 221 12.91 -20.61 -12.07
C LEU A 221 12.89 -19.90 -13.44
N PHE A 222 13.82 -18.97 -13.67
CA PHE A 222 13.79 -18.08 -14.84
C PHE A 222 14.63 -18.55 -16.02
N VAL A 223 15.47 -19.57 -15.82
CA VAL A 223 16.31 -20.15 -16.89
C VAL A 223 16.01 -21.64 -17.08
N ASP A 224 16.17 -22.45 -16.03
CA ASP A 224 16.09 -23.91 -16.16
C ASP A 224 14.66 -24.39 -16.45
N GLN A 225 13.63 -23.66 -15.97
CA GLN A 225 12.21 -23.92 -16.29
C GLN A 225 11.75 -23.35 -17.64
N GLU A 226 12.59 -22.60 -18.35
CA GLU A 226 12.26 -22.01 -19.66
C GLU A 226 10.90 -21.29 -19.68
N PRO A 227 10.61 -20.40 -18.73
CA PRO A 227 9.31 -19.75 -18.66
C PRO A 227 9.12 -18.75 -19.79
N ALA A 228 7.86 -18.46 -20.14
CA ALA A 228 7.57 -17.25 -20.90
C ALA A 228 7.74 -16.04 -19.99
N LEU A 229 8.45 -15.01 -20.46
CA LEU A 229 8.66 -13.76 -19.72
C LEU A 229 7.85 -12.62 -20.36
N SER A 230 7.26 -11.77 -19.51
CA SER A 230 6.61 -10.54 -19.98
C SER A 230 6.94 -9.36 -19.04
N ARG A 231 7.05 -8.17 -19.62
CA ARG A 231 7.13 -6.88 -18.88
C ARG A 231 5.80 -6.17 -18.79
N ASP A 232 4.82 -6.66 -19.53
CA ASP A 232 3.48 -6.09 -19.58
C ASP A 232 2.56 -6.85 -18.60
N THR A 233 2.23 -6.19 -17.50
CA THR A 233 1.36 -6.73 -16.44
C THR A 233 -0.04 -7.04 -16.96
N ARG A 234 -0.55 -6.26 -17.93
CA ARG A 234 -1.84 -6.50 -18.56
C ARG A 234 -1.81 -7.75 -19.42
N GLN A 235 -0.74 -7.92 -20.22
CA GLN A 235 -0.53 -9.11 -21.04
C GLN A 235 -0.47 -10.38 -20.19
N ILE A 236 0.22 -10.33 -19.02
CA ILE A 236 0.26 -11.47 -18.08
C ILE A 236 -1.16 -11.84 -17.64
N ALA A 237 -1.97 -10.86 -17.21
CA ALA A 237 -3.34 -11.11 -16.77
C ALA A 237 -4.21 -11.67 -17.92
N GLU A 238 -4.11 -11.11 -19.13
CA GLU A 238 -4.86 -11.56 -20.30
C GLU A 238 -4.49 -13.00 -20.71
N PHE A 239 -3.21 -13.36 -20.69
CA PHE A 239 -2.78 -14.72 -21.02
C PHE A 239 -3.32 -15.74 -20.02
N MET A 240 -3.34 -15.39 -18.73
CA MET A 240 -3.92 -16.25 -17.72
C MET A 240 -5.44 -16.41 -17.87
N VAL A 241 -6.15 -15.31 -18.08
CA VAL A 241 -7.61 -15.32 -18.28
C VAL A 241 -8.01 -16.14 -19.51
N ARG A 242 -7.20 -16.11 -20.57
CA ARG A 242 -7.40 -16.91 -21.79
C ARG A 242 -6.96 -18.38 -21.66
N GLY A 243 -6.43 -18.78 -20.49
CA GLY A 243 -5.96 -20.14 -20.23
C GLY A 243 -4.71 -20.53 -21.05
N ARG A 244 -3.92 -19.55 -21.49
CA ARG A 244 -2.71 -19.83 -22.30
C ARG A 244 -1.61 -20.49 -21.47
N TYR A 245 -1.55 -20.17 -20.16
CA TYR A 245 -0.61 -20.76 -19.23
C TYR A 245 -1.33 -21.33 -18.01
N PRO A 246 -0.88 -22.48 -17.47
CA PRO A 246 -1.48 -23.08 -16.28
C PRO A 246 -1.10 -22.33 -14.99
N ILE A 247 0.09 -21.73 -14.95
CA ILE A 247 0.64 -21.08 -13.75
C ILE A 247 1.35 -19.79 -14.14
N ALA A 248 1.10 -18.73 -13.39
CA ALA A 248 1.84 -17.48 -13.48
C ALA A 248 2.27 -16.97 -12.10
N LEU A 249 3.42 -16.30 -12.07
CA LEU A 249 3.83 -15.52 -10.93
C LEU A 249 3.39 -14.06 -11.14
N GLY A 250 2.94 -13.39 -10.06
CA GLY A 250 2.76 -11.95 -10.07
C GLY A 250 1.71 -11.41 -11.03
N VAL A 251 0.64 -12.13 -11.25
CA VAL A 251 -0.54 -11.58 -11.92
C VAL A 251 -1.04 -10.38 -11.10
N ASN A 252 -1.13 -9.21 -11.73
CA ASN A 252 -1.56 -8.01 -11.03
C ASN A 252 -3.01 -8.19 -10.51
N PRO A 253 -3.23 -8.07 -9.19
CA PRO A 253 -4.53 -8.39 -8.58
C PRO A 253 -5.64 -7.41 -8.99
N LEU A 254 -5.32 -6.15 -9.27
CA LEU A 254 -6.30 -5.17 -9.75
C LEU A 254 -6.82 -5.55 -11.13
N LEU A 255 -5.91 -5.88 -12.06
CA LEU A 255 -6.26 -6.31 -13.41
C LEU A 255 -7.04 -7.62 -13.39
N LEU A 256 -6.60 -8.60 -12.60
CA LEU A 256 -7.32 -9.87 -12.45
C LEU A 256 -8.72 -9.63 -11.89
N GLY A 257 -8.86 -8.78 -10.87
CA GLY A 257 -10.15 -8.41 -10.30
C GLY A 257 -11.09 -7.73 -11.30
N GLN A 258 -10.55 -6.89 -12.20
CA GLN A 258 -11.34 -6.28 -13.28
C GLN A 258 -11.89 -7.32 -14.25
N PHE A 259 -11.07 -8.30 -14.66
CA PHE A 259 -11.53 -9.42 -15.50
C PHE A 259 -12.57 -10.27 -14.78
N GLN A 260 -12.36 -10.57 -13.49
CA GLN A 260 -13.30 -11.37 -12.71
C GLN A 260 -14.66 -10.68 -12.51
N LYS A 261 -14.69 -9.36 -12.36
CA LYS A 261 -15.94 -8.57 -12.36
C LYS A 261 -16.70 -8.68 -13.68
N GLN A 262 -15.99 -8.89 -14.79
CA GLN A 262 -16.58 -9.14 -16.12
C GLN A 262 -16.95 -10.62 -16.35
N GLY A 263 -16.78 -11.48 -15.35
CA GLY A 263 -17.08 -12.90 -15.43
C GLY A 263 -15.95 -13.76 -16.01
N LEU A 264 -14.80 -13.18 -16.31
CA LEU A 264 -13.64 -13.87 -16.90
C LEU A 264 -12.65 -14.31 -15.79
N GLY A 265 -11.89 -15.38 -16.03
CA GLY A 265 -10.84 -15.84 -15.12
C GLY A 265 -11.34 -16.29 -13.73
N LYS A 266 -12.59 -16.76 -13.60
CA LYS A 266 -13.16 -17.30 -12.33
C LYS A 266 -12.43 -18.54 -11.83
N ASN A 267 -11.80 -19.26 -12.74
CA ASN A 267 -10.96 -20.44 -12.50
C ASN A 267 -9.52 -20.10 -12.11
N LEU A 268 -9.17 -18.81 -12.02
CA LEU A 268 -7.85 -18.36 -11.56
C LEU A 268 -7.87 -18.11 -10.07
N LYS A 269 -6.95 -18.76 -9.35
CA LYS A 269 -6.77 -18.58 -7.91
C LYS A 269 -5.33 -18.18 -7.61
N THR A 270 -5.15 -17.18 -6.76
CA THR A 270 -3.82 -16.74 -6.33
C THR A 270 -3.53 -17.29 -4.94
N PHE A 271 -2.39 -17.92 -4.80
CA PHE A 271 -1.86 -18.50 -3.56
C PHE A 271 -0.63 -17.72 -3.12
N HIS A 272 -0.47 -17.58 -1.82
CA HIS A 272 0.68 -16.94 -1.21
C HIS A 272 1.42 -17.94 -0.32
N PHE A 273 2.72 -17.98 -0.44
CA PHE A 273 3.58 -18.92 0.28
C PHE A 273 4.60 -18.17 1.11
N PRO A 274 4.92 -18.65 2.34
CA PRO A 274 5.78 -17.93 3.29
C PRO A 274 7.13 -17.52 2.73
N GLU A 275 7.71 -18.35 1.88
CA GLU A 275 9.05 -18.12 1.30
C GLU A 275 9.11 -16.95 0.31
N MET A 276 7.98 -16.53 -0.21
CA MET A 276 7.91 -15.40 -1.17
C MET A 276 6.98 -14.29 -0.72
N ASP A 277 6.35 -14.42 0.44
CA ASP A 277 5.36 -13.47 0.91
C ASP A 277 6.02 -12.20 1.47
N THR A 278 5.51 -11.06 1.08
CA THR A 278 6.10 -9.77 1.42
C THR A 278 5.03 -8.74 1.72
N VAL A 279 5.44 -7.66 2.38
CA VAL A 279 4.64 -6.45 2.55
C VAL A 279 5.42 -5.25 2.06
N ASN A 280 4.73 -4.31 1.47
CA ASN A 280 5.27 -3.00 1.11
C ASN A 280 4.20 -1.91 1.24
N SER A 281 4.62 -0.67 1.23
CA SER A 281 3.72 0.49 1.27
C SER A 281 3.35 1.00 -0.13
N SER A 282 3.90 0.39 -1.18
CA SER A 282 3.70 0.79 -2.58
C SER A 282 3.98 2.29 -2.78
N SER A 283 3.11 3.00 -3.48
CA SER A 283 3.17 4.46 -3.65
C SER A 283 2.55 5.24 -2.48
N SER A 284 2.09 4.55 -1.44
CA SER A 284 1.44 5.18 -0.28
C SER A 284 2.43 5.46 0.85
N VAL A 285 3.56 6.07 0.51
CA VAL A 285 4.54 6.63 1.43
C VAL A 285 4.56 8.13 1.23
N VAL A 286 4.23 8.89 2.27
CA VAL A 286 4.22 10.35 2.20
C VAL A 286 5.59 10.92 2.58
N TRP A 287 6.06 11.87 1.78
CA TRP A 287 7.31 12.59 1.88
C TRP A 287 7.07 14.08 1.90
N LEU A 288 7.68 14.79 2.84
CA LEU A 288 7.72 16.25 2.86
C LEU A 288 8.91 16.73 2.01
N VAL A 289 8.64 17.55 1.00
CA VAL A 289 9.71 18.05 0.14
C VAL A 289 10.50 19.11 0.86
N ASN A 290 11.83 19.00 0.82
CA ASN A 290 12.71 20.00 1.41
C ASN A 290 12.56 21.36 0.71
N ARG A 291 12.47 22.42 1.52
CA ARG A 291 12.21 23.80 1.04
C ARG A 291 10.86 23.92 0.34
N ALA A 292 9.84 23.22 0.85
CA ALA A 292 8.47 23.34 0.39
C ALA A 292 8.04 24.82 0.35
N PRO A 293 7.52 25.33 -0.79
CA PRO A 293 7.11 26.73 -0.89
C PRO A 293 5.88 27.07 -0.04
N HIS A 294 5.09 26.07 0.35
CA HIS A 294 3.87 26.24 1.15
C HIS A 294 3.91 25.30 2.37
N PRO A 295 4.81 25.54 3.35
CA PRO A 295 5.08 24.59 4.44
C PRO A 295 3.89 24.38 5.37
N ALA A 296 3.05 25.37 5.60
CA ALA A 296 1.84 25.21 6.42
C ALA A 296 0.78 24.40 5.68
N ALA A 297 0.57 24.64 4.39
CA ALA A 297 -0.35 23.88 3.56
C ALA A 297 0.12 22.42 3.37
N ALA A 298 1.43 22.18 3.26
CA ALA A 298 2.02 20.85 3.28
C ALA A 298 1.68 20.09 4.57
N LYS A 299 1.83 20.74 5.74
CA LYS A 299 1.44 20.15 7.05
C LYS A 299 -0.06 19.84 7.10
N VAL A 300 -0.91 20.75 6.64
CA VAL A 300 -2.36 20.50 6.59
C VAL A 300 -2.67 19.32 5.69
N PHE A 301 -2.07 19.24 4.51
CA PHE A 301 -2.28 18.11 3.58
C PHE A 301 -1.82 16.78 4.17
N ILE A 302 -0.63 16.71 4.78
CA ILE A 302 -0.10 15.49 5.40
C ILE A 302 -1.02 15.01 6.53
N ASN A 303 -1.43 15.90 7.43
CA ASN A 303 -2.32 15.52 8.54
C ASN A 303 -3.69 15.08 8.02
N TRP A 304 -4.28 15.79 7.06
CA TRP A 304 -5.52 15.38 6.41
C TRP A 304 -5.40 13.99 5.77
N LEU A 305 -4.34 13.76 4.99
CA LEU A 305 -4.12 12.48 4.30
C LEU A 305 -4.13 11.30 5.27
N LEU A 306 -3.64 11.51 6.50
CA LEU A 306 -3.51 10.49 7.52
C LEU A 306 -4.74 10.36 8.42
N THR A 307 -5.77 11.22 8.30
CA THR A 307 -7.04 11.04 9.02
C THR A 307 -7.78 9.78 8.57
N LYS A 308 -8.64 9.25 9.42
CA LYS A 308 -9.45 8.07 9.07
C LYS A 308 -10.35 8.34 7.86
N GLU A 309 -10.96 9.52 7.80
CA GLU A 309 -11.86 9.93 6.72
C GLU A 309 -11.13 9.96 5.37
N ALA A 310 -9.95 10.58 5.33
CA ALA A 310 -9.13 10.61 4.13
C ALA A 310 -8.67 9.20 3.71
N GLN A 311 -8.31 8.36 4.70
CA GLN A 311 -7.89 6.98 4.44
C GLN A 311 -9.02 6.09 3.91
N VAL A 312 -10.28 6.30 4.32
CA VAL A 312 -11.45 5.63 3.74
C VAL A 312 -11.59 5.99 2.25
N VAL A 313 -11.48 7.27 1.92
CA VAL A 313 -11.58 7.73 0.53
C VAL A 313 -10.38 7.22 -0.29
N TRP A 314 -9.17 7.32 0.27
CA TRP A 314 -7.95 6.87 -0.41
C TRP A 314 -8.00 5.37 -0.70
N ALA A 315 -8.34 4.54 0.29
CA ALA A 315 -8.43 3.09 0.12
C ALA A 315 -9.40 2.72 -1.01
N ARG A 316 -10.60 3.32 -1.00
CA ARG A 316 -11.64 3.06 -1.99
C ARG A 316 -11.26 3.53 -3.39
N GLU A 317 -10.78 4.76 -3.54
CA GLU A 317 -10.56 5.36 -4.86
C GLU A 317 -9.25 4.91 -5.52
N VAL A 318 -8.21 4.64 -4.71
CA VAL A 318 -6.91 4.14 -5.19
C VAL A 318 -6.86 2.61 -5.23
N GLU A 319 -7.90 1.94 -4.70
CA GLU A 319 -8.01 0.48 -4.60
C GLU A 319 -6.81 -0.15 -3.86
N THR A 320 -6.43 0.44 -2.72
CA THR A 320 -5.33 -0.02 -1.85
C THR A 320 -5.82 -0.25 -0.42
N ASN A 321 -4.96 -0.76 0.46
CA ASN A 321 -5.35 -1.09 1.83
C ASN A 321 -4.64 -0.18 2.82
N SER A 322 -5.41 0.65 3.52
CA SER A 322 -4.91 1.52 4.57
C SER A 322 -4.49 0.73 5.80
N ARG A 323 -3.50 1.25 6.52
CA ARG A 323 -3.13 0.78 7.85
C ARG A 323 -4.00 1.37 8.97
N ARG A 324 -4.91 2.31 8.66
CA ARG A 324 -5.86 2.85 9.65
C ARG A 324 -6.87 1.79 10.06
N ILE A 325 -7.01 1.56 11.37
CA ILE A 325 -7.97 0.61 11.91
C ILE A 325 -9.40 1.08 11.64
N GLY A 326 -10.24 0.15 11.18
CA GLY A 326 -11.64 0.42 10.82
C GLY A 326 -11.80 1.14 9.47
N VAL A 327 -10.79 1.08 8.61
CA VAL A 327 -10.90 1.37 7.17
C VAL A 327 -11.04 0.04 6.44
N GLU A 328 -12.10 -0.09 5.65
CA GLU A 328 -12.31 -1.28 4.83
C GLU A 328 -11.25 -1.39 3.73
N PRO A 329 -10.77 -2.60 3.42
CA PRO A 329 -9.81 -2.80 2.35
C PRO A 329 -10.36 -2.32 1.01
N GLY A 330 -9.63 -1.45 0.33
CA GLY A 330 -9.95 -1.05 -1.04
C GLY A 330 -9.71 -2.17 -2.05
N ASN A 331 -8.79 -3.10 -1.71
CA ASN A 331 -8.52 -4.29 -2.50
C ASN A 331 -8.36 -5.53 -1.61
N PRO A 332 -9.39 -6.39 -1.52
CA PRO A 332 -9.34 -7.60 -0.70
C PRO A 332 -8.26 -8.62 -1.11
N GLN A 333 -7.78 -8.58 -2.35
CA GLN A 333 -6.80 -9.55 -2.87
C GLN A 333 -5.36 -9.30 -2.37
N ILE A 334 -5.09 -8.10 -1.87
CA ILE A 334 -3.76 -7.69 -1.38
C ILE A 334 -3.76 -7.36 0.12
N VAL A 335 -4.72 -7.88 0.86
CA VAL A 335 -4.79 -7.73 2.31
C VAL A 335 -3.62 -8.44 2.96
N VAL A 336 -2.91 -7.74 3.83
CA VAL A 336 -1.86 -8.31 4.68
C VAL A 336 -2.51 -9.00 5.87
N PRO A 337 -2.27 -10.31 6.10
CA PRO A 337 -2.81 -11.00 7.26
C PRO A 337 -2.26 -10.39 8.56
N ARG A 338 -3.13 -10.08 9.52
CA ARG A 338 -2.75 -9.37 10.77
C ARG A 338 -1.63 -10.03 11.58
N ALA A 339 -1.58 -11.36 11.59
CA ALA A 339 -0.59 -12.12 12.34
C ALA A 339 0.67 -12.47 11.52
N ALA A 340 0.73 -12.11 10.24
CA ALA A 340 1.83 -12.49 9.38
C ALA A 340 3.06 -11.61 9.64
N LYS A 341 4.20 -12.24 9.90
CA LYS A 341 5.51 -11.60 9.92
C LYS A 341 6.08 -11.62 8.52
N LEU A 342 5.69 -10.64 7.71
CA LEU A 342 6.14 -10.53 6.33
C LEU A 342 7.39 -9.65 6.23
N LEU A 343 8.25 -9.98 5.28
CA LEU A 343 9.40 -9.15 4.95
C LEU A 343 8.90 -7.82 4.36
N GLN A 344 9.26 -6.70 5.00
CA GLN A 344 8.99 -5.37 4.44
C GLN A 344 10.07 -5.04 3.41
N VAL A 345 9.85 -5.46 2.18
CA VAL A 345 10.86 -5.39 1.11
C VAL A 345 11.24 -3.97 0.70
N ASP A 346 10.36 -3.01 0.89
CA ASP A 346 10.58 -1.59 0.60
C ASP A 346 11.28 -0.84 1.75
N ALA A 347 11.61 -1.51 2.86
CA ALA A 347 12.38 -0.92 3.93
C ALA A 347 13.84 -0.68 3.48
N GLU A 348 14.42 0.43 3.94
CA GLU A 348 15.79 0.86 3.61
C GLU A 348 16.84 -0.24 3.87
N GLU A 349 16.66 -1.00 4.94
CA GLU A 349 17.55 -2.10 5.32
C GLU A 349 17.58 -3.25 4.31
N ASN A 350 16.51 -3.42 3.54
CA ASN A 350 16.36 -4.48 2.56
C ASN A 350 16.71 -4.05 1.13
N LEU A 351 16.97 -2.76 0.88
CA LEU A 351 17.24 -2.24 -0.48
C LEU A 351 18.50 -2.86 -1.11
N ALA A 352 19.52 -3.19 -0.33
CA ALA A 352 20.71 -3.87 -0.84
C ALA A 352 20.38 -5.28 -1.37
N GLU A 353 19.51 -6.00 -0.68
CA GLU A 353 19.05 -7.34 -1.11
C GLU A 353 18.17 -7.27 -2.36
N VAL A 354 17.41 -6.19 -2.47
CA VAL A 354 16.60 -5.88 -3.66
C VAL A 354 17.51 -5.67 -4.88
N VAL A 355 18.56 -4.85 -4.74
CA VAL A 355 19.56 -4.61 -5.80
C VAL A 355 20.27 -5.91 -6.15
N LYS A 356 20.73 -6.68 -5.16
CA LYS A 356 21.39 -7.99 -5.38
C LYS A 356 20.50 -8.95 -6.17
N THR A 357 19.19 -9.00 -5.88
CA THR A 357 18.25 -9.85 -6.64
C THR A 357 18.20 -9.43 -8.12
N GLN A 358 18.18 -8.13 -8.40
CA GLN A 358 18.18 -7.62 -9.76
C GLN A 358 19.47 -7.94 -10.50
N ASP A 359 20.61 -7.80 -9.84
CA ASP A 359 21.93 -8.07 -10.44
C ASP A 359 22.07 -9.56 -10.78
N ILE A 360 21.64 -10.46 -9.89
CA ILE A 360 21.59 -11.90 -10.19
C ILE A 360 20.67 -12.16 -11.39
N ALA A 361 19.46 -11.57 -11.40
CA ALA A 361 18.53 -11.76 -12.51
C ALA A 361 19.13 -11.30 -13.85
N LYS A 362 19.77 -10.13 -13.90
CA LYS A 362 20.47 -9.61 -15.09
C LYS A 362 21.64 -10.49 -15.52
N ALA A 363 22.33 -11.12 -14.58
CA ALA A 363 23.47 -11.99 -14.88
C ALA A 363 23.05 -13.34 -15.48
N VAL A 364 21.92 -13.91 -15.03
CA VAL A 364 21.51 -15.28 -15.42
C VAL A 364 20.47 -15.32 -16.52
N ILE A 365 19.59 -14.32 -16.63
CA ILE A 365 18.55 -14.23 -17.66
C ILE A 365 19.11 -13.47 -18.88
N LYS A 366 19.31 -14.15 -19.98
CA LYS A 366 19.82 -13.56 -21.23
C LYS A 366 18.75 -12.80 -22.01
#